data_aa714df6508108bef467b2288daf00e8
#
_entry.id   aa714df6508108bef467b2288daf00e8
#
_cell.length_a   1.000
_cell.length_b   1.000
_cell.length_c   1.000
_cell.angle_alpha   90.00
_cell.angle_beta   90.00
_cell.angle_gamma   90.00
#
_symmetry.space_group_name_H-M   'P 1'
#
loop_
_entity.id
_entity.type
_entity.pdbx_description
1 polymer ?
#
loop_
_entity_poly.entity_id
_entity_poly.type
_entity_poly.pdbx_seq_one_letter_code
_entity_poly.pdbx_strand_id
1 'polypeptide(L)'
;MTVKKFTEPPANLPAVYDIPDVAAIQALAFGTATPDQQRRALEWIVNSACGTYDSEYRINDREHAYASGRRFVGLQIVKMTKLNLGKLKKE
;
A
#
# COMPACT_ATOMS: atom_id res chain seq x y z
N MET A 1 21.02 23.24 -15.86
CA MET A 1 20.57 22.24 -14.91
C MET A 1 19.38 22.75 -14.13
N THR A 2 18.34 21.97 -14.10
CA THR A 2 17.11 22.36 -13.41
C THR A 2 17.27 22.12 -11.93
N VAL A 3 17.06 23.15 -11.15
CA VAL A 3 16.99 22.97 -9.71
C VAL A 3 15.72 22.21 -9.41
N LYS A 4 15.89 21.06 -8.82
CA LYS A 4 14.75 20.25 -8.47
C LYS A 4 14.01 20.92 -7.34
N LYS A 5 12.84 21.43 -7.62
CA LYS A 5 12.01 21.95 -6.57
C LYS A 5 11.55 20.80 -5.69
N PHE A 6 11.65 21.00 -4.40
CA PHE A 6 11.13 20.04 -3.47
C PHE A 6 9.60 20.18 -3.45
N THR A 7 8.94 19.30 -4.16
CA THR A 7 7.48 19.27 -4.19
C THR A 7 7.02 17.88 -3.81
N GLU A 8 5.93 17.84 -3.08
CA GLU A 8 5.33 16.56 -2.78
C GLU A 8 4.77 15.93 -4.05
N PRO A 9 4.93 14.62 -4.26
CA PRO A 9 4.28 13.97 -5.38
C PRO A 9 2.77 14.01 -5.19
N PRO A 10 2.01 14.17 -6.28
CA PRO A 10 0.55 14.09 -6.18
C PRO A 10 0.12 12.76 -5.58
N ALA A 11 -0.89 12.80 -4.73
CA ALA A 11 -1.37 11.61 -4.05
C ALA A 11 -2.00 10.59 -4.99
N ASN A 12 -2.45 11.04 -6.15
CA ASN A 12 -3.15 10.19 -7.11
C ASN A 12 -2.27 9.62 -8.20
N LEU A 13 -0.94 9.75 -8.06
CA LEU A 13 -0.04 9.12 -9.01
C LEU A 13 -0.02 7.61 -8.78
N PRO A 14 0.15 6.84 -9.88
CA PRO A 14 0.32 5.41 -9.74
C PRO A 14 1.51 5.07 -8.85
N ALA A 15 1.39 4.00 -8.10
CA ALA A 15 2.47 3.56 -7.23
C ALA A 15 3.65 3.04 -8.05
N VAL A 16 4.85 3.27 -7.54
CA VAL A 16 6.08 2.78 -8.15
C VAL A 16 6.17 1.27 -7.94
N TYR A 17 6.70 0.56 -8.92
CA TYR A 17 6.89 -0.88 -8.81
C TYR A 17 8.17 -1.31 -9.53
N ASP A 18 8.71 -2.43 -9.07
CA ASP A 18 9.81 -3.12 -9.73
C ASP A 18 9.29 -4.40 -10.37
N ILE A 19 10.07 -4.98 -11.27
CA ILE A 19 9.66 -6.21 -11.95
C ILE A 19 9.26 -7.32 -10.97
N PRO A 20 10.04 -7.59 -9.90
CA PRO A 20 9.61 -8.62 -8.95
C PRO A 20 8.28 -8.33 -8.27
N ASP A 21 7.90 -7.07 -8.12
CA ASP A 21 6.59 -6.71 -7.57
C ASP A 21 5.48 -7.15 -8.52
N VAL A 22 5.67 -6.88 -9.80
CA VAL A 22 4.70 -7.30 -10.83
C VAL A 22 4.56 -8.81 -10.85
N ALA A 23 5.70 -9.52 -10.82
CA ALA A 23 5.70 -10.97 -10.81
C ALA A 23 4.95 -11.53 -9.60
N ALA A 24 5.17 -10.93 -8.43
CA ALA A 24 4.51 -11.36 -7.20
C ALA A 24 3.00 -11.14 -7.26
N ILE A 25 2.58 -9.99 -7.75
CA ILE A 25 1.14 -9.67 -7.86
C ILE A 25 0.48 -10.61 -8.87
N GLN A 26 1.12 -10.85 -10.00
CA GLN A 26 0.56 -11.76 -11.02
C GLN A 26 0.44 -13.17 -10.47
N ALA A 27 1.49 -13.66 -9.80
CA ALA A 27 1.48 -15.00 -9.21
C ALA A 27 0.37 -15.11 -8.16
N LEU A 28 0.19 -14.06 -7.36
CA LEU A 28 -0.87 -14.03 -6.37
C LEU A 28 -2.24 -14.12 -7.04
N ALA A 29 -2.44 -13.35 -8.10
CA ALA A 29 -3.70 -13.31 -8.84
C ALA A 29 -4.04 -14.68 -9.45
N PHE A 30 -3.01 -15.42 -9.89
CA PHE A 30 -3.22 -16.72 -10.52
C PHE A 30 -3.16 -17.89 -9.52
N GLY A 31 -2.94 -17.60 -8.25
CA GLY A 31 -2.89 -18.65 -7.24
C GLY A 31 -1.62 -19.49 -7.25
N THR A 32 -0.55 -18.96 -7.85
CA THR A 32 0.71 -19.70 -7.98
C THR A 32 1.85 -19.05 -7.19
N ALA A 33 1.54 -18.08 -6.34
CA ALA A 33 2.57 -17.35 -5.61
C ALA A 33 3.24 -18.24 -4.57
N THR A 34 4.59 -18.20 -4.54
CA THR A 34 5.36 -18.78 -3.45
C THR A 34 5.12 -17.99 -2.17
N PRO A 35 5.47 -18.54 -0.99
CA PRO A 35 5.35 -17.76 0.24
C PRO A 35 6.07 -16.42 0.19
N ASP A 36 7.25 -16.38 -0.41
CA ASP A 36 7.99 -15.11 -0.56
C ASP A 36 7.26 -14.14 -1.48
N GLN A 37 6.68 -14.64 -2.56
CA GLN A 37 5.89 -13.80 -3.46
C GLN A 37 4.61 -13.30 -2.78
N GLN A 38 3.99 -14.12 -1.96
CA GLN A 38 2.81 -13.70 -1.21
C GLN A 38 3.14 -12.53 -0.30
N ARG A 39 4.26 -12.63 0.44
CA ARG A 39 4.70 -11.56 1.30
C ARG A 39 5.05 -10.30 0.51
N ARG A 40 5.79 -10.48 -0.56
CA ARG A 40 6.18 -9.34 -1.39
C ARG A 40 4.98 -8.62 -1.98
N ALA A 41 4.00 -9.37 -2.46
CA ALA A 41 2.78 -8.79 -3.01
C ALA A 41 2.04 -7.99 -1.96
N LEU A 42 1.88 -8.55 -0.76
CA LEU A 42 1.19 -7.85 0.32
C LEU A 42 1.95 -6.60 0.75
N GLU A 43 3.27 -6.69 0.86
CA GLU A 43 4.09 -5.53 1.21
C GLU A 43 3.96 -4.41 0.18
N TRP A 44 3.95 -4.77 -1.10
CA TRP A 44 3.79 -3.77 -2.14
C TRP A 44 2.42 -3.09 -2.04
N ILE A 45 1.37 -3.87 -1.82
CA ILE A 45 0.03 -3.32 -1.67
C ILE A 45 -0.04 -2.35 -0.49
N VAL A 46 0.45 -2.77 0.67
CA VAL A 46 0.36 -1.98 1.90
C VAL A 46 1.27 -0.76 1.84
N ASN A 47 2.52 -0.95 1.43
CA ASN A 47 3.51 0.11 1.52
C ASN A 47 3.47 1.06 0.33
N SER A 48 3.30 0.52 -0.87
CA SER A 48 3.40 1.32 -2.09
C SER A 48 2.04 1.75 -2.62
N ALA A 49 1.14 0.80 -2.83
CA ALA A 49 -0.17 1.12 -3.40
C ALA A 49 -1.01 1.93 -2.43
N CYS A 50 -1.01 1.56 -1.15
CA CYS A 50 -1.80 2.24 -0.14
C CYS A 50 -1.06 3.39 0.54
N GLY A 51 0.26 3.41 0.46
CA GLY A 51 1.05 4.42 1.14
C GLY A 51 0.80 4.47 2.64
N THR A 52 0.67 3.30 3.25
CA THR A 52 0.23 3.18 4.65
C THR A 52 1.14 3.94 5.62
N TYR A 53 2.44 3.89 5.36
CA TYR A 53 3.43 4.50 6.25
C TYR A 53 3.97 5.83 5.74
N ASP A 54 3.43 6.32 4.64
CA ASP A 54 3.81 7.62 4.10
C ASP A 54 2.97 8.72 4.74
N SER A 55 3.49 9.94 4.69
CA SER A 55 2.72 11.09 5.16
C SER A 55 1.50 11.27 4.26
N GLU A 56 0.34 11.44 4.89
CA GLU A 56 -0.89 11.72 4.16
C GLU A 56 -1.11 13.21 3.95
N TYR A 57 -0.33 14.05 4.64
CA TYR A 57 -0.50 15.50 4.55
C TYR A 57 -0.22 16.01 3.15
N ARG A 58 -1.11 16.84 2.66
CA ARG A 58 -0.95 17.56 1.40
C ARG A 58 -1.51 18.96 1.60
N ILE A 59 -0.94 19.93 0.86
CA ILE A 59 -1.43 21.30 0.91
C ILE A 59 -2.83 21.39 0.33
N ASN A 60 -3.08 20.64 -0.74
CA ASN A 60 -4.39 20.61 -1.38
C ASN A 60 -5.32 19.66 -0.63
N ASP A 61 -6.48 20.16 -0.20
CA ASP A 61 -7.43 19.36 0.59
C ASP A 61 -7.89 18.10 -0.12
N ARG A 62 -8.08 18.18 -1.43
CA ARG A 62 -8.55 17.05 -2.21
C ARG A 62 -7.48 15.95 -2.27
N GLU A 63 -6.23 16.35 -2.46
CA GLU A 63 -5.13 15.39 -2.47
C GLU A 63 -4.90 14.81 -1.08
N HIS A 64 -5.06 15.63 -0.05
CA HIS A 64 -4.94 15.14 1.32
C HIS A 64 -6.02 14.09 1.61
N ALA A 65 -7.25 14.36 1.23
CA ALA A 65 -8.35 13.42 1.42
C ALA A 65 -8.10 12.10 0.68
N TYR A 66 -7.55 12.20 -0.53
CA TYR A 66 -7.22 11.02 -1.32
C TYR A 66 -6.13 10.18 -0.64
N ALA A 67 -5.06 10.84 -0.20
CA ALA A 67 -3.95 10.17 0.47
C ALA A 67 -4.41 9.54 1.78
N SER A 68 -5.25 10.24 2.53
CA SER A 68 -5.79 9.74 3.79
C SER A 68 -6.66 8.51 3.57
N GLY A 69 -7.52 8.54 2.55
CA GLY A 69 -8.37 7.40 2.24
C GLY A 69 -7.58 6.19 1.82
N ARG A 70 -6.56 6.39 1.00
CA ARG A 70 -5.68 5.31 0.55
C ARG A 70 -4.93 4.70 1.74
N ARG A 71 -4.41 5.53 2.61
CA ARG A 71 -3.73 5.09 3.82
C ARG A 71 -4.66 4.32 4.74
N PHE A 72 -5.91 4.76 4.82
CA PHE A 72 -6.92 4.08 5.63
C PHE A 72 -7.10 2.63 5.19
N VAL A 73 -7.14 2.37 3.88
CA VAL A 73 -7.25 1.01 3.37
C VAL A 73 -6.05 0.17 3.81
N GLY A 74 -4.85 0.72 3.69
CA GLY A 74 -3.64 0.02 4.12
C GLY A 74 -3.67 -0.30 5.60
N LEU A 75 -4.14 0.64 6.41
CA LEU A 75 -4.25 0.42 7.86
C LEU A 75 -5.23 -0.70 8.19
N GLN A 76 -6.31 -0.84 7.42
CA GLN A 76 -7.25 -1.94 7.63
C GLN A 76 -6.58 -3.28 7.35
N ILE A 77 -5.80 -3.37 6.29
CA ILE A 77 -5.09 -4.60 5.95
C ILE A 77 -4.10 -4.97 7.06
N VAL A 78 -3.30 -4.00 7.51
CA VAL A 78 -2.34 -4.22 8.59
C VAL A 78 -3.05 -4.68 9.85
N LYS A 79 -4.17 -4.05 10.19
CA LYS A 79 -4.97 -4.41 11.35
C LYS A 79 -5.38 -5.89 11.28
N MET A 80 -5.85 -6.31 10.11
CA MET A 80 -6.31 -7.69 9.94
C MET A 80 -5.19 -8.71 10.13
N THR A 81 -3.96 -8.35 9.79
CA THR A 81 -2.83 -9.26 10.01
C THR A 81 -2.48 -9.43 11.48
N LYS A 82 -2.98 -8.55 12.34
CA LYS A 82 -2.63 -8.54 13.77
C LYS A 82 -3.77 -8.93 14.69
N LEU A 83 -4.97 -9.10 14.17
CA LEU A 83 -6.11 -9.48 15.00
C LEU A 83 -5.96 -10.88 15.54
N ASN A 84 -6.46 -11.08 16.76
CA ASN A 84 -6.45 -12.40 17.37
C ASN A 84 -7.64 -13.20 16.85
N LEU A 85 -7.34 -14.14 15.98
CA LEU A 85 -8.38 -14.94 15.33
C LEU A 85 -9.20 -15.75 16.32
N GLY A 86 -8.56 -16.25 17.37
CA GLY A 86 -9.26 -17.01 18.40
C GLY A 86 -10.32 -16.19 19.11
N LYS A 87 -10.03 -14.92 19.38
CA LYS A 87 -11.02 -14.04 20.02
C LYS A 87 -12.16 -13.70 19.08
N LEU A 88 -11.88 -13.60 17.78
CA LEU A 88 -12.92 -13.28 16.79
C LEU A 88 -13.90 -14.43 16.60
N LYS A 89 -13.45 -15.67 16.80
CA LYS A 89 -14.32 -16.84 16.67
C LYS A 89 -15.24 -17.04 17.86
N LYS A 90 -15.00 -16.32 18.93
CA LYS A 90 -15.79 -16.43 20.15
C LYS A 90 -17.05 -15.59 20.00
N GLU A 91 -18.16 -16.22 19.90
CA GLU A 91 -19.45 -15.55 19.82
C GLU A 91 -20.23 -15.75 21.09
#